data_4ba65c14cc1c5943b235339f6ac58d1c
#
_entry.id   4ba65c14cc1c5943b235339f6ac58d1c
#
_cell.length_a   1.000
_cell.length_b   1.000
_cell.length_c   1.000
_cell.angle_alpha   90.00
_cell.angle_beta   90.00
_cell.angle_gamma   90.00
#
_symmetry.space_group_name_H-M   'P 1'
#
loop_
_entity.id
_entity.type
_entity.pdbx_description
1 polymer ?
#
loop_
_entity_poly.entity_id
_entity_poly.type
_entity_poly.pdbx_seq_one_letter_code
_entity_poly.pdbx_strand_id
1 'polypeptide(L)'
;MHYQDERTSGCRVSDAWTYRGLKTVILENELVRVTVLADKGADIYSFVHKPTDTEFLWRTPWGVRDPRYTVPSTGDPVSVWMDYYEGGWQTVVPHGGYADRVYGADFGIHGDMNTIPWDAVIVEDTPGRVGVRFTAKSVRMPMAVSKTLSLVSGSPVLMVEESVTNEGEEDLDIVWLEHIALGPPVLSDKSRLYLPECRVLSHPESIDPNSKLEPGYEGDWPNVNAKDGSVLDFTRIPPKADRSLDMAYMTGMSEGWYALLNEETGLGWAVSYPVDVFKYLWYWRNYGGGYGYPWYGRCYNAGLEPCTSFGNGGIAQAQENGTALNIAAGETVSVTINAGPFTGTGKVTRVDGEGTVTFE
;
A
#
# COMPACT_ATOMS: atom_id res chain seq x y z
N MET A 1 -35.37 12.01 -7.75
CA MET A 1 -34.21 11.09 -7.77
C MET A 1 -34.45 10.10 -8.88
N HIS A 2 -33.51 9.95 -9.81
CA HIS A 2 -33.64 8.96 -10.87
C HIS A 2 -33.26 7.57 -10.34
N TYR A 3 -33.94 6.50 -10.78
CA TYR A 3 -33.63 5.11 -10.43
C TYR A 3 -32.15 4.74 -10.63
N GLN A 4 -31.49 5.38 -11.61
CA GLN A 4 -30.06 5.20 -11.87
C GLN A 4 -29.17 5.67 -10.72
N ASP A 5 -29.62 6.64 -9.91
CA ASP A 5 -28.89 7.16 -8.76
C ASP A 5 -29.08 6.29 -7.50
N GLU A 6 -30.00 5.31 -7.55
CA GLU A 6 -30.37 4.44 -6.43
C GLU A 6 -30.26 2.94 -6.77
N ARG A 7 -29.35 2.57 -7.70
CA ARG A 7 -29.14 1.16 -8.01
C ARG A 7 -28.82 0.35 -6.75
N THR A 8 -29.52 -0.76 -6.57
CA THR A 8 -29.34 -1.70 -5.44
C THR A 8 -28.59 -2.98 -5.84
N SER A 9 -28.30 -3.16 -7.14
CA SER A 9 -27.56 -4.30 -7.68
C SER A 9 -26.58 -3.85 -8.76
N GLY A 10 -25.58 -4.68 -9.04
CA GLY A 10 -24.47 -4.33 -9.93
C GLY A 10 -23.49 -3.35 -9.30
N CYS A 11 -22.62 -2.80 -10.15
CA CYS A 11 -21.66 -1.80 -9.72
C CYS A 11 -22.34 -0.46 -9.40
N ARG A 12 -21.83 0.23 -8.41
CA ARG A 12 -22.29 1.57 -8.00
C ARG A 12 -21.10 2.42 -7.63
N VAL A 13 -21.18 3.72 -7.88
CA VAL A 13 -20.20 4.71 -7.46
C VAL A 13 -20.92 5.95 -6.92
N SER A 14 -20.35 6.56 -5.88
CA SER A 14 -20.85 7.83 -5.33
C SER A 14 -19.70 8.66 -4.78
N ASP A 15 -19.70 9.94 -5.11
CA ASP A 15 -18.78 10.96 -4.57
C ASP A 15 -19.52 12.01 -3.70
N ALA A 16 -20.75 11.70 -3.33
CA ALA A 16 -21.62 12.60 -2.55
C ALA A 16 -21.42 12.51 -1.03
N TRP A 17 -20.49 11.67 -0.57
CA TRP A 17 -20.27 11.40 0.85
C TRP A 17 -19.07 12.13 1.42
N THR A 18 -19.10 12.32 2.74
CA THR A 18 -17.93 12.78 3.51
C THR A 18 -17.69 11.84 4.69
N TYR A 19 -16.42 11.60 5.00
CA TYR A 19 -15.99 10.89 6.20
C TYR A 19 -15.05 11.78 7.00
N ARG A 20 -15.41 12.09 8.26
CA ARG A 20 -14.64 13.01 9.11
C ARG A 20 -14.38 14.38 8.48
N GLY A 21 -15.28 14.84 7.61
CA GLY A 21 -15.15 16.11 6.89
C GLY A 21 -14.44 16.02 5.53
N LEU A 22 -13.76 14.91 5.22
CA LEU A 22 -13.08 14.67 3.95
C LEU A 22 -14.06 14.18 2.88
N LYS A 23 -13.97 14.71 1.66
CA LYS A 23 -14.69 14.18 0.51
C LYS A 23 -14.31 12.71 0.33
N THR A 24 -15.33 11.86 0.21
CA THR A 24 -15.18 10.42 0.15
C THR A 24 -15.85 9.89 -1.10
N VAL A 25 -15.13 9.07 -1.86
CA VAL A 25 -15.66 8.35 -3.01
C VAL A 25 -15.85 6.89 -2.63
N ILE A 26 -17.02 6.35 -2.93
CA ILE A 26 -17.35 4.94 -2.66
C ILE A 26 -17.61 4.25 -3.98
N LEU A 27 -16.82 3.20 -4.27
CA LEU A 27 -17.06 2.26 -5.35
C LEU A 27 -17.48 0.93 -4.74
N GLU A 28 -18.53 0.32 -5.27
CA GLU A 28 -18.95 -0.99 -4.79
C GLU A 28 -19.62 -1.82 -5.89
N ASN A 29 -19.57 -3.13 -5.70
CA ASN A 29 -20.38 -4.11 -6.43
C ASN A 29 -21.02 -5.10 -5.44
N GLU A 30 -21.44 -6.26 -5.91
CA GLU A 30 -22.08 -7.29 -5.08
C GLU A 30 -21.11 -7.85 -4.02
N LEU A 31 -19.82 -7.88 -4.32
CA LEU A 31 -18.80 -8.58 -3.54
C LEU A 31 -17.96 -7.65 -2.66
N VAL A 32 -17.67 -6.44 -3.14
CA VAL A 32 -16.74 -5.55 -2.45
C VAL A 32 -17.26 -4.11 -2.36
N ARG A 33 -16.80 -3.40 -1.35
CA ARG A 33 -16.95 -1.95 -1.22
C ARG A 33 -15.58 -1.33 -0.91
N VAL A 34 -15.21 -0.36 -1.74
CA VAL A 34 -13.97 0.41 -1.64
C VAL A 34 -14.31 1.85 -1.28
N THR A 35 -13.67 2.39 -0.26
CA THR A 35 -13.86 3.77 0.22
C THR A 35 -12.56 4.54 0.08
N VAL A 36 -12.60 5.65 -0.64
CA VAL A 36 -11.42 6.47 -0.98
C VAL A 36 -11.57 7.87 -0.39
N LEU A 37 -10.53 8.38 0.26
CA LEU A 37 -10.47 9.72 0.81
C LEU A 37 -9.90 10.70 -0.24
N ALA A 38 -10.76 11.28 -1.09
CA ALA A 38 -10.32 12.16 -2.17
C ALA A 38 -9.58 13.41 -1.66
N ASP A 39 -10.03 14.00 -0.54
CA ASP A 39 -9.41 15.18 0.06
C ASP A 39 -8.08 14.90 0.77
N LYS A 40 -7.60 13.63 0.78
CA LYS A 40 -6.35 13.22 1.41
C LYS A 40 -5.74 12.06 0.63
N GLY A 41 -4.80 12.35 -0.27
CA GLY A 41 -4.01 11.39 -1.01
C GLY A 41 -4.77 10.52 -2.02
N ALA A 42 -6.09 10.68 -2.14
CA ALA A 42 -6.96 9.67 -2.75
C ALA A 42 -6.67 8.26 -2.17
N ASP A 43 -6.41 8.21 -0.86
CA ASP A 43 -6.05 6.99 -0.13
C ASP A 43 -7.24 6.02 -0.09
N ILE A 44 -7.01 4.75 -0.42
CA ILE A 44 -8.01 3.70 -0.24
C ILE A 44 -8.05 3.36 1.26
N TYR A 45 -8.99 3.98 1.96
CA TYR A 45 -9.12 3.88 3.42
C TYR A 45 -9.75 2.57 3.88
N SER A 46 -10.64 2.01 3.05
CA SER A 46 -11.41 0.82 3.40
C SER A 46 -11.61 -0.07 2.20
N PHE A 47 -11.41 -1.36 2.38
CA PHE A 47 -11.70 -2.40 1.40
C PHE A 47 -12.44 -3.55 2.07
N VAL A 48 -13.76 -3.57 1.92
CA VAL A 48 -14.64 -4.54 2.59
C VAL A 48 -15.10 -5.62 1.63
N HIS A 49 -14.89 -6.89 2.00
CA HIS A 49 -15.57 -8.02 1.36
C HIS A 49 -16.98 -8.17 1.94
N LYS A 50 -17.99 -7.83 1.17
CA LYS A 50 -19.39 -7.74 1.64
C LYS A 50 -19.98 -9.08 2.10
N PRO A 51 -19.73 -10.22 1.39
CA PRO A 51 -20.29 -11.50 1.81
C PRO A 51 -19.86 -11.98 3.20
N THR A 52 -18.68 -11.59 3.67
CA THR A 52 -18.16 -11.95 4.99
C THR A 52 -18.07 -10.78 5.96
N ASP A 53 -18.49 -9.58 5.54
CA ASP A 53 -18.36 -8.31 6.29
C ASP A 53 -16.93 -8.09 6.83
N THR A 54 -15.93 -8.38 5.98
CA THR A 54 -14.53 -8.34 6.38
C THR A 54 -13.81 -7.13 5.80
N GLU A 55 -13.24 -6.28 6.67
CA GLU A 55 -12.28 -5.24 6.30
C GLU A 55 -10.88 -5.83 6.15
N PHE A 56 -10.19 -5.54 5.05
CA PHE A 56 -8.84 -6.04 4.79
C PHE A 56 -7.75 -5.06 5.20
N LEU A 57 -8.02 -3.77 5.03
CA LEU A 57 -7.01 -2.76 5.27
C LEU A 57 -6.90 -2.42 6.76
N TRP A 58 -5.67 -2.34 7.22
CA TRP A 58 -5.38 -1.91 8.59
C TRP A 58 -5.67 -0.43 8.76
N ARG A 59 -6.21 -0.07 9.92
CA ARG A 59 -6.45 1.32 10.32
C ARG A 59 -5.69 1.64 11.59
N THR A 60 -5.12 2.84 11.64
CA THR A 60 -4.39 3.29 12.82
C THR A 60 -5.32 3.46 14.02
N PRO A 61 -4.83 3.22 15.25
CA PRO A 61 -5.64 3.44 16.47
C PRO A 61 -6.07 4.90 16.70
N TRP A 62 -5.44 5.86 16.04
CA TRP A 62 -5.80 7.28 16.15
C TRP A 62 -6.75 7.77 15.05
N GLY A 63 -6.91 6.99 13.99
CA GLY A 63 -7.89 7.22 12.92
C GLY A 63 -7.59 8.41 12.01
N VAL A 64 -8.57 8.73 11.18
CA VAL A 64 -8.48 9.81 10.18
C VAL A 64 -8.51 11.17 10.84
N ARG A 65 -7.59 12.05 10.43
CA ARG A 65 -7.58 13.49 10.76
C ARG A 65 -7.65 14.29 9.46
N ASP A 66 -8.45 15.35 9.50
CA ASP A 66 -8.57 16.29 8.38
C ASP A 66 -7.42 17.30 8.44
N PRO A 67 -6.51 17.35 7.45
CA PRO A 67 -5.37 18.27 7.45
C PRO A 67 -5.81 19.76 7.46
N ARG A 68 -7.03 20.08 7.03
CA ARG A 68 -7.55 21.46 7.03
C ARG A 68 -7.86 21.99 8.43
N TYR A 69 -8.10 21.11 9.40
CA TYR A 69 -8.50 21.45 10.77
C TYR A 69 -7.51 20.92 11.82
N THR A 70 -6.50 20.17 11.41
CA THR A 70 -5.47 19.64 12.31
C THR A 70 -4.15 20.34 12.00
N VAL A 71 -3.61 21.05 12.95
CA VAL A 71 -2.30 21.70 12.82
C VAL A 71 -1.24 20.82 13.49
N PRO A 72 -0.14 20.48 12.81
CA PRO A 72 0.96 19.77 13.45
C PRO A 72 1.48 20.54 14.67
N SER A 73 1.69 19.84 15.78
CA SER A 73 2.24 20.43 17.02
C SER A 73 3.77 20.45 17.03
N THR A 74 4.41 19.94 15.99
CA THR A 74 5.87 19.82 15.84
C THR A 74 6.27 20.04 14.39
N GLY A 75 7.53 20.37 14.15
CA GLY A 75 8.15 20.39 12.80
C GLY A 75 8.90 19.12 12.43
N ASP A 76 8.91 18.12 13.30
CA ASP A 76 9.55 16.84 13.01
C ASP A 76 8.81 16.11 11.87
N PRO A 77 9.47 15.80 10.74
CA PRO A 77 8.80 15.30 9.55
C PRO A 77 8.16 13.91 9.76
N VAL A 78 8.71 13.08 10.63
CA VAL A 78 8.12 11.77 10.97
C VAL A 78 6.82 11.96 11.74
N SER A 79 6.85 12.81 12.78
CA SER A 79 5.68 13.10 13.61
C SER A 79 4.57 13.77 12.81
N VAL A 80 4.91 14.71 11.92
CA VAL A 80 3.94 15.38 11.05
C VAL A 80 3.20 14.37 10.18
N TRP A 81 3.92 13.47 9.52
CA TRP A 81 3.29 12.44 8.68
C TRP A 81 2.46 11.48 9.52
N MET A 82 3.00 10.98 10.65
CA MET A 82 2.31 10.06 11.54
C MET A 82 1.01 10.63 12.11
N ASP A 83 0.93 11.94 12.32
CA ASP A 83 -0.30 12.61 12.75
C ASP A 83 -1.43 12.47 11.73
N TYR A 84 -1.11 12.35 10.45
CA TYR A 84 -2.09 12.21 9.36
C TYR A 84 -2.22 10.80 8.80
N TYR A 85 -1.35 9.87 9.20
CA TYR A 85 -1.41 8.50 8.71
C TYR A 85 -2.58 7.73 9.36
N GLU A 86 -3.55 7.33 8.55
CA GLU A 86 -4.73 6.59 9.00
C GLU A 86 -4.66 5.08 8.76
N GLY A 87 -3.59 4.58 8.10
CA GLY A 87 -3.52 3.23 7.57
C GLY A 87 -4.10 3.16 6.14
N GLY A 88 -4.64 2.01 5.75
CA GLY A 88 -5.21 1.83 4.42
C GLY A 88 -4.18 1.51 3.34
N TRP A 89 -4.45 1.94 2.12
CA TRP A 89 -3.56 1.84 0.97
C TRP A 89 -3.32 3.23 0.39
N GLN A 90 -2.08 3.69 0.46
CA GLN A 90 -1.64 5.00 -0.03
C GLN A 90 -0.77 4.84 -1.27
N THR A 91 -0.99 5.68 -2.28
CA THR A 91 -0.04 5.87 -3.38
C THR A 91 1.00 6.88 -2.94
N VAL A 92 2.23 6.44 -2.78
CA VAL A 92 3.36 7.22 -2.29
C VAL A 92 4.31 7.51 -3.45
N VAL A 93 4.31 8.74 -3.90
CA VAL A 93 5.10 9.27 -5.03
C VAL A 93 5.18 10.79 -4.92
N PRO A 94 6.22 11.49 -5.38
CA PRO A 94 7.44 10.97 -6.00
C PRO A 94 8.51 10.52 -5.00
N HIS A 95 8.24 10.60 -3.70
CA HIS A 95 9.19 10.29 -2.64
C HIS A 95 8.61 9.25 -1.68
N GLY A 96 9.30 8.12 -1.51
CA GLY A 96 8.96 7.06 -0.56
C GLY A 96 10.08 6.82 0.44
N GLY A 97 9.75 6.60 1.71
CA GLY A 97 10.72 6.42 2.78
C GLY A 97 10.83 7.62 3.73
N TYR A 98 11.92 7.69 4.50
CA TYR A 98 12.17 8.76 5.47
C TYR A 98 12.39 10.12 4.80
N ALA A 99 12.29 11.18 5.62
CA ALA A 99 12.53 12.55 5.20
C ALA A 99 13.91 12.72 4.56
N ASP A 100 14.00 13.47 3.47
CA ASP A 100 15.16 13.60 2.62
C ASP A 100 15.21 15.01 1.99
N ARG A 101 16.37 15.38 1.46
CA ARG A 101 16.56 16.59 0.68
C ARG A 101 17.19 16.27 -0.66
N VAL A 102 16.42 16.45 -1.73
CA VAL A 102 16.85 16.16 -3.11
C VAL A 102 16.31 17.23 -4.06
N TYR A 103 17.05 17.54 -5.14
CA TYR A 103 16.71 18.59 -6.11
C TYR A 103 16.41 19.97 -5.49
N GLY A 104 17.00 20.26 -4.31
CA GLY A 104 16.79 21.51 -3.58
C GLY A 104 15.49 21.58 -2.76
N ALA A 105 14.65 20.56 -2.82
CA ALA A 105 13.40 20.44 -2.02
C ALA A 105 13.62 19.57 -0.79
N ASP A 106 12.97 19.94 0.31
CA ASP A 106 12.86 19.11 1.52
C ASP A 106 11.58 18.27 1.42
N PHE A 107 11.72 16.95 1.50
CA PHE A 107 10.59 16.00 1.56
C PHE A 107 10.39 15.54 3.00
N GLY A 108 9.13 15.47 3.44
CA GLY A 108 8.75 14.71 4.62
C GLY A 108 8.76 13.20 4.35
N ILE A 109 8.51 12.40 5.37
CA ILE A 109 8.35 10.95 5.21
C ILE A 109 7.22 10.69 4.19
N HIS A 110 7.46 9.81 3.23
CA HIS A 110 6.54 9.45 2.14
C HIS A 110 6.05 10.62 1.28
N GLY A 111 6.78 11.73 1.26
CA GLY A 111 6.51 12.86 0.35
C GLY A 111 5.25 13.66 0.70
N ASP A 112 4.60 14.19 -0.34
CA ASP A 112 3.49 15.13 -0.19
C ASP A 112 2.15 14.64 -0.78
N MET A 113 2.17 13.72 -1.75
CA MET A 113 0.98 13.33 -2.50
C MET A 113 -0.09 12.65 -1.65
N ASN A 114 0.30 11.91 -0.62
CA ASN A 114 -0.62 11.22 0.31
C ASN A 114 -1.26 12.14 1.37
N THR A 115 -0.91 13.43 1.39
CA THR A 115 -1.45 14.39 2.36
C THR A 115 -2.22 15.53 1.71
N ILE A 116 -2.17 15.67 0.40
CA ILE A 116 -2.91 16.70 -0.35
C ILE A 116 -4.22 16.17 -0.91
N PRO A 117 -5.21 17.04 -1.21
CA PRO A 117 -6.42 16.64 -1.90
C PRO A 117 -6.13 16.30 -3.38
N TRP A 118 -6.87 15.32 -3.90
CA TRP A 118 -6.87 14.96 -5.32
C TRP A 118 -8.23 15.25 -5.93
N ASP A 119 -8.24 15.75 -7.16
CA ASP A 119 -9.46 15.89 -7.94
C ASP A 119 -10.02 14.52 -8.30
N ALA A 120 -11.32 14.32 -8.09
CA ALA A 120 -12.00 13.06 -8.34
C ALA A 120 -13.09 13.24 -9.39
N VAL A 121 -13.06 12.44 -10.46
CA VAL A 121 -14.03 12.44 -11.56
C VAL A 121 -14.53 11.02 -11.81
N ILE A 122 -15.83 10.82 -11.72
CA ILE A 122 -16.47 9.55 -12.13
C ILE A 122 -16.36 9.47 -13.65
N VAL A 123 -15.62 8.47 -14.14
CA VAL A 123 -15.37 8.26 -15.59
C VAL A 123 -16.26 7.18 -16.18
N GLU A 124 -16.79 6.28 -15.34
CA GLU A 124 -17.76 5.26 -15.73
C GLU A 124 -18.73 4.97 -14.59
N ASP A 125 -20.02 4.91 -14.91
CA ASP A 125 -21.08 4.56 -13.95
C ASP A 125 -22.18 3.74 -14.64
N THR A 126 -21.92 2.44 -14.78
CA THR A 126 -22.87 1.47 -15.34
C THR A 126 -23.09 0.32 -14.34
N PRO A 127 -24.19 -0.45 -14.46
CA PRO A 127 -24.38 -1.63 -13.62
C PRO A 127 -23.28 -2.70 -13.78
N GLY A 128 -22.63 -2.75 -14.94
CA GLY A 128 -21.56 -3.70 -15.25
C GLY A 128 -20.18 -3.27 -14.78
N ARG A 129 -19.94 -1.95 -14.72
CA ARG A 129 -18.63 -1.40 -14.35
C ARG A 129 -18.78 0.01 -13.79
N VAL A 130 -17.95 0.33 -12.82
CA VAL A 130 -17.74 1.70 -12.33
C VAL A 130 -16.27 2.06 -12.36
N GLY A 131 -15.99 3.35 -12.58
CA GLY A 131 -14.63 3.87 -12.61
C GLY A 131 -14.56 5.31 -12.10
N VAL A 132 -13.52 5.61 -11.33
CA VAL A 132 -13.23 6.97 -10.85
C VAL A 132 -11.76 7.28 -11.11
N ARG A 133 -11.50 8.40 -11.73
CA ARG A 133 -10.15 8.93 -11.92
C ARG A 133 -9.86 10.01 -10.89
N PHE A 134 -8.74 9.87 -10.21
CA PHE A 134 -8.16 10.82 -9.29
C PHE A 134 -6.92 11.44 -9.93
N THR A 135 -6.72 12.75 -9.78
CA THR A 135 -5.53 13.45 -10.31
C THR A 135 -5.01 14.45 -9.31
N ALA A 136 -3.69 14.56 -9.21
CA ALA A 136 -3.02 15.59 -8.43
C ALA A 136 -1.61 15.87 -8.98
N LYS A 137 -0.99 16.94 -8.48
CA LYS A 137 0.41 17.29 -8.78
C LYS A 137 1.17 17.47 -7.48
N SER A 138 2.38 16.92 -7.44
CA SER A 138 3.27 17.13 -6.30
C SER A 138 3.62 18.62 -6.15
N VAL A 139 3.69 19.07 -4.91
CA VAL A 139 4.09 20.44 -4.56
C VAL A 139 5.61 20.62 -4.62
N ARG A 140 6.35 19.51 -4.48
CA ARG A 140 7.82 19.50 -4.32
C ARG A 140 8.58 19.18 -5.59
N MET A 141 7.96 18.45 -6.51
CA MET A 141 8.55 18.07 -7.80
C MET A 141 7.53 18.28 -8.92
N PRO A 142 7.95 18.51 -10.17
CA PRO A 142 7.04 18.70 -11.30
C PRO A 142 6.45 17.35 -11.76
N MET A 143 5.84 16.60 -10.83
CA MET A 143 5.22 15.30 -11.10
C MET A 143 3.70 15.44 -11.08
N ALA A 144 3.05 15.06 -12.19
CA ALA A 144 1.60 14.89 -12.26
C ALA A 144 1.26 13.40 -12.12
N VAL A 145 0.27 13.10 -11.29
CA VAL A 145 -0.17 11.72 -11.04
C VAL A 145 -1.65 11.57 -11.38
N SER A 146 -1.97 10.48 -12.06
CA SER A 146 -3.35 10.06 -12.33
C SER A 146 -3.53 8.62 -11.84
N LYS A 147 -4.60 8.39 -11.09
CA LYS A 147 -5.00 7.07 -10.59
C LYS A 147 -6.45 6.81 -10.93
N THR A 148 -6.74 5.74 -11.69
CA THR A 148 -8.10 5.31 -12.00
C THR A 148 -8.40 4.02 -11.27
N LEU A 149 -9.44 4.03 -10.44
CA LEU A 149 -9.95 2.87 -9.74
C LEU A 149 -11.19 2.35 -10.45
N SER A 150 -11.23 1.05 -10.76
CA SER A 150 -12.36 0.43 -11.44
C SER A 150 -12.81 -0.87 -10.78
N LEU A 151 -14.12 -1.10 -10.72
CA LEU A 151 -14.75 -2.35 -10.30
C LEU A 151 -15.67 -2.87 -11.41
N VAL A 152 -15.67 -4.19 -11.57
CA VAL A 152 -16.57 -4.92 -12.50
C VAL A 152 -17.57 -5.75 -11.69
N SER A 153 -18.82 -5.81 -12.14
CA SER A 153 -19.87 -6.61 -11.52
C SER A 153 -19.47 -8.09 -11.45
N GLY A 154 -19.67 -8.72 -10.29
CA GLY A 154 -19.31 -10.11 -10.05
C GLY A 154 -17.82 -10.39 -9.81
N SER A 155 -16.92 -9.38 -9.88
CA SER A 155 -15.50 -9.53 -9.58
C SER A 155 -15.15 -8.87 -8.23
N PRO A 156 -14.41 -9.56 -7.34
CA PRO A 156 -13.93 -8.96 -6.10
C PRO A 156 -12.66 -8.11 -6.30
N VAL A 157 -12.11 -8.07 -7.52
CA VAL A 157 -10.82 -7.43 -7.83
C VAL A 157 -11.04 -5.95 -8.17
N LEU A 158 -10.31 -5.08 -7.47
CA LEU A 158 -10.13 -3.68 -7.82
C LEU A 158 -8.97 -3.57 -8.82
N MET A 159 -9.24 -2.97 -9.96
CA MET A 159 -8.20 -2.57 -10.90
C MET A 159 -7.77 -1.13 -10.60
N VAL A 160 -6.48 -0.92 -10.44
CA VAL A 160 -5.83 0.36 -10.18
C VAL A 160 -4.90 0.65 -11.34
N GLU A 161 -5.26 1.62 -12.17
CA GLU A 161 -4.42 2.10 -13.27
C GLU A 161 -3.81 3.44 -12.86
N GLU A 162 -2.49 3.49 -12.78
CA GLU A 162 -1.78 4.69 -12.35
C GLU A 162 -0.78 5.14 -13.39
N SER A 163 -0.55 6.45 -13.43
CA SER A 163 0.51 7.05 -14.25
C SER A 163 1.16 8.20 -13.51
N VAL A 164 2.48 8.31 -13.66
CA VAL A 164 3.30 9.41 -13.17
C VAL A 164 3.98 10.07 -14.36
N THR A 165 3.76 11.35 -14.52
CA THR A 165 4.32 12.17 -15.63
C THR A 165 5.31 13.17 -15.04
N ASN A 166 6.52 13.21 -15.56
CA ASN A 166 7.47 14.28 -15.31
C ASN A 166 7.11 15.48 -16.20
N GLU A 167 6.52 16.52 -15.63
CA GLU A 167 6.20 17.76 -16.35
C GLU A 167 7.38 18.76 -16.39
N GLY A 168 8.53 18.41 -15.83
CA GLY A 168 9.75 19.22 -15.86
C GLY A 168 10.52 19.11 -17.16
N GLU A 169 11.62 19.88 -17.24
CA GLU A 169 12.54 19.89 -18.37
C GLU A 169 13.84 19.12 -18.07
N GLU A 170 13.92 18.45 -16.93
CA GLU A 170 15.04 17.64 -16.47
C GLU A 170 14.59 16.21 -16.21
N ASP A 171 15.49 15.24 -16.41
CA ASP A 171 15.26 13.86 -15.98
C ASP A 171 15.28 13.79 -14.47
N LEU A 172 14.30 13.16 -13.86
CA LEU A 172 14.12 13.11 -12.41
C LEU A 172 14.01 11.67 -11.91
N ASP A 173 14.76 11.40 -10.86
CA ASP A 173 14.66 10.16 -10.10
C ASP A 173 13.57 10.28 -9.04
N ILE A 174 12.77 9.23 -8.91
CA ILE A 174 11.70 9.14 -7.91
C ILE A 174 11.73 7.80 -7.17
N VAL A 175 10.99 7.75 -6.07
CA VAL A 175 10.57 6.51 -5.40
C VAL A 175 9.06 6.44 -5.47
N TRP A 176 8.55 5.38 -6.08
CA TRP A 176 7.12 5.08 -6.15
C TRP A 176 6.81 3.83 -5.36
N LEU A 177 5.89 3.93 -4.40
CA LEU A 177 5.55 2.89 -3.43
C LEU A 177 4.03 2.80 -3.29
N GLU A 178 3.49 1.60 -3.39
CA GLU A 178 2.10 1.29 -3.03
C GLU A 178 2.04 0.81 -1.58
N HIS A 179 1.78 1.73 -0.66
CA HIS A 179 1.81 1.48 0.78
C HIS A 179 0.52 0.80 1.23
N ILE A 180 0.45 -0.53 1.08
CA ILE A 180 -0.73 -1.36 1.38
C ILE A 180 -0.55 -1.96 2.78
N ALA A 181 -1.33 -1.49 3.75
CA ALA A 181 -1.30 -2.00 5.12
C ALA A 181 -2.50 -2.94 5.38
N LEU A 182 -2.21 -4.20 5.66
CA LEU A 182 -3.20 -5.23 5.99
C LEU A 182 -3.32 -5.43 7.50
N GLY A 183 -4.54 -5.73 7.96
CA GLY A 183 -4.83 -5.93 9.39
C GLY A 183 -5.74 -7.12 9.68
N PRO A 184 -6.06 -7.34 10.96
CA PRO A 184 -7.07 -8.32 11.32
C PRO A 184 -8.45 -8.02 10.68
N PRO A 185 -9.26 -9.05 10.35
CA PRO A 185 -9.06 -10.48 10.70
C PRO A 185 -8.25 -11.28 9.67
N VAL A 186 -7.98 -10.75 8.45
CA VAL A 186 -7.21 -11.50 7.46
C VAL A 186 -5.77 -11.71 7.90
N LEU A 187 -5.18 -10.73 8.60
CA LEU A 187 -3.88 -10.84 9.22
C LEU A 187 -4.02 -11.45 10.62
N SER A 188 -3.50 -12.66 10.82
CA SER A 188 -3.49 -13.37 12.11
C SER A 188 -2.35 -14.39 12.14
N ASP A 189 -2.14 -15.05 13.30
CA ASP A 189 -1.17 -16.14 13.45
C ASP A 189 -1.61 -17.44 12.70
N LYS A 190 -2.78 -17.44 12.08
CA LYS A 190 -3.27 -18.49 11.19
C LYS A 190 -3.04 -18.12 9.72
N SER A 191 -2.47 -16.96 9.46
CA SER A 191 -2.28 -16.49 8.09
C SER A 191 -0.91 -16.90 7.57
N ARG A 192 -0.88 -17.12 6.26
CA ARG A 192 0.34 -17.43 5.52
C ARG A 192 0.49 -16.48 4.35
N LEU A 193 1.71 -15.96 4.17
CA LEU A 193 2.12 -15.14 3.05
C LEU A 193 2.75 -16.01 1.96
N TYR A 194 2.32 -15.82 0.73
CA TYR A 194 2.83 -16.48 -0.45
C TYR A 194 3.37 -15.45 -1.44
N LEU A 195 4.54 -15.76 -1.99
CA LEU A 195 5.28 -14.96 -2.98
C LEU A 195 5.86 -15.89 -4.05
N PRO A 196 6.23 -15.37 -5.23
CA PRO A 196 7.18 -16.04 -6.13
C PRO A 196 8.52 -16.31 -5.42
N GLU A 197 9.35 -17.16 -6.02
CA GLU A 197 10.76 -17.27 -5.61
C GLU A 197 11.43 -15.90 -5.66
N CYS A 198 12.16 -15.55 -4.61
CA CYS A 198 12.79 -14.24 -4.49
C CYS A 198 13.91 -14.23 -3.46
N ARG A 199 14.69 -13.15 -3.44
CA ARG A 199 15.65 -12.83 -2.39
C ARG A 199 14.96 -12.01 -1.31
N VAL A 200 15.39 -12.17 -0.06
CA VAL A 200 14.98 -11.33 1.08
C VAL A 200 16.19 -10.58 1.60
N LEU A 201 16.00 -9.28 1.77
CA LEU A 201 16.97 -8.38 2.38
C LEU A 201 16.35 -7.81 3.65
N SER A 202 17.02 -7.93 4.80
CA SER A 202 16.58 -7.19 5.99
C SER A 202 17.10 -5.75 5.93
N HIS A 203 16.43 -4.84 6.66
CA HIS A 203 16.91 -3.48 6.76
C HIS A 203 18.35 -3.46 7.32
N PRO A 204 19.24 -2.60 6.77
CA PRO A 204 20.65 -2.54 7.20
C PRO A 204 20.84 -2.25 8.70
N GLU A 205 19.86 -1.60 9.31
CA GLU A 205 19.83 -1.29 10.74
C GLU A 205 18.57 -1.83 11.41
N SER A 206 18.62 -1.99 12.72
CA SER A 206 17.43 -2.29 13.49
C SER A 206 16.54 -1.06 13.59
N ILE A 207 15.34 -1.11 13.03
CA ILE A 207 14.40 0.02 13.03
C ILE A 207 13.69 0.22 14.38
N ASP A 208 13.79 -0.75 15.29
CA ASP A 208 13.17 -0.73 16.62
C ASP A 208 13.98 -1.60 17.59
N PRO A 209 14.00 -1.28 18.90
CA PRO A 209 14.63 -2.16 19.89
C PRO A 209 14.09 -3.59 19.91
N ASN A 210 12.85 -3.80 19.49
CA ASN A 210 12.21 -5.11 19.40
C ASN A 210 12.33 -5.76 18.00
N SER A 211 13.15 -5.20 17.11
CA SER A 211 13.47 -5.84 15.83
C SER A 211 14.16 -7.18 16.06
N LYS A 212 13.67 -8.22 15.41
CA LYS A 212 14.20 -9.59 15.49
C LYS A 212 15.17 -9.95 14.40
N LEU A 213 15.06 -9.30 13.23
CA LEU A 213 15.89 -9.62 12.07
C LEU A 213 17.35 -9.27 12.32
N GLU A 214 18.26 -10.12 11.81
CA GLU A 214 19.66 -9.79 11.67
C GLU A 214 19.80 -8.61 10.70
N PRO A 215 20.39 -7.47 11.13
CA PRO A 215 20.53 -6.30 10.24
C PRO A 215 21.41 -6.60 9.05
N GLY A 216 20.98 -6.17 7.83
CA GLY A 216 21.71 -6.37 6.61
C GLY A 216 21.79 -7.82 6.14
N TYR A 217 20.93 -8.71 6.65
CA TYR A 217 20.82 -10.07 6.14
C TYR A 217 20.37 -10.09 4.69
N GLU A 218 20.96 -10.98 3.90
CA GLU A 218 20.55 -11.30 2.54
C GLU A 218 20.49 -12.82 2.36
N GLY A 219 19.36 -13.32 1.88
CA GLY A 219 19.13 -14.74 1.70
C GLY A 219 17.98 -15.06 0.77
N ASP A 220 17.64 -16.33 0.67
CA ASP A 220 16.55 -16.81 -0.16
C ASP A 220 15.24 -16.91 0.64
N TRP A 221 14.15 -16.43 0.03
CA TRP A 221 12.80 -16.60 0.58
C TRP A 221 12.49 -18.11 0.76
N PRO A 222 11.85 -18.54 1.87
CA PRO A 222 11.25 -17.70 2.91
C PRO A 222 12.05 -17.59 4.21
N ASN A 223 13.29 -18.08 4.24
CA ASN A 223 14.06 -18.19 5.48
C ASN A 223 14.91 -16.94 5.72
N VAL A 224 14.77 -16.34 6.90
CA VAL A 224 15.48 -15.12 7.29
C VAL A 224 16.15 -15.29 8.64
N ASN A 225 17.43 -14.92 8.75
CA ASN A 225 18.16 -15.00 10.02
C ASN A 225 17.64 -13.95 11.01
N ALA A 226 17.54 -14.37 12.26
CA ALA A 226 17.28 -13.50 13.40
C ALA A 226 18.56 -13.21 14.19
N LYS A 227 18.55 -12.09 14.95
CA LYS A 227 19.66 -11.65 15.82
C LYS A 227 20.12 -12.68 16.84
N ASP A 228 19.22 -13.57 17.27
CA ASP A 228 19.51 -14.63 18.24
C ASP A 228 20.09 -15.89 17.62
N GLY A 229 20.33 -15.89 16.31
CA GLY A 229 20.85 -17.02 15.55
C GLY A 229 19.78 -18.02 15.11
N SER A 230 18.50 -17.78 15.39
CA SER A 230 17.40 -18.59 14.85
C SER A 230 17.09 -18.21 13.39
N VAL A 231 16.34 -19.08 12.71
CA VAL A 231 15.82 -18.82 11.35
C VAL A 231 14.32 -18.67 11.43
N LEU A 232 13.83 -17.56 10.90
CA LEU A 232 12.41 -17.23 10.83
C LEU A 232 11.83 -17.67 9.49
N ASP A 233 10.68 -18.35 9.53
CA ASP A 233 9.86 -18.64 8.34
C ASP A 233 8.98 -17.43 8.04
N PHE A 234 9.33 -16.64 7.02
CA PHE A 234 8.63 -15.42 6.63
C PHE A 234 7.29 -15.68 5.95
N THR A 235 6.95 -16.91 5.62
CA THR A 235 5.59 -17.24 5.20
C THR A 235 4.60 -17.14 6.36
N ARG A 236 5.07 -17.26 7.61
CA ARG A 236 4.23 -17.24 8.80
C ARG A 236 4.06 -15.84 9.38
N ILE A 237 2.85 -15.52 9.76
CA ILE A 237 2.54 -14.29 10.47
C ILE A 237 2.61 -14.58 11.97
N PRO A 238 3.51 -13.93 12.73
CA PRO A 238 3.57 -14.08 14.17
C PRO A 238 2.32 -13.54 14.87
N PRO A 239 1.97 -14.06 16.06
CA PRO A 239 0.92 -13.47 16.88
C PRO A 239 1.31 -12.09 17.40
N LYS A 240 0.34 -11.24 17.76
CA LYS A 240 0.60 -9.92 18.38
C LYS A 240 1.50 -9.98 19.62
N ALA A 241 1.45 -11.11 20.36
CA ALA A 241 2.29 -11.35 21.52
C ALA A 241 3.78 -11.51 21.18
N ASP A 242 4.14 -11.62 19.90
CA ASP A 242 5.52 -11.65 19.43
C ASP A 242 6.27 -10.34 19.70
N ARG A 243 5.54 -9.22 19.72
CA ARG A 243 6.02 -7.88 20.06
C ARG A 243 7.21 -7.42 19.20
N SER A 244 7.24 -7.84 17.93
CA SER A 244 8.29 -7.43 16.98
C SER A 244 7.85 -6.27 16.10
N LEU A 245 8.84 -5.50 15.66
CA LEU A 245 8.73 -4.48 14.61
C LEU A 245 9.96 -4.56 13.73
N ASP A 246 9.77 -4.97 12.48
CA ASP A 246 10.83 -5.22 11.52
C ASP A 246 10.51 -4.63 10.15
N MET A 247 11.54 -4.44 9.33
CA MET A 247 11.44 -4.10 7.93
C MET A 247 12.31 -5.04 7.10
N ALA A 248 11.75 -5.58 6.03
CA ALA A 248 12.46 -6.40 5.05
C ALA A 248 12.02 -6.01 3.64
N TYR A 249 12.77 -6.47 2.64
CA TYR A 249 12.56 -6.18 1.24
C TYR A 249 12.74 -7.45 0.44
N MET A 250 11.78 -7.78 -0.42
CA MET A 250 11.91 -8.88 -1.36
C MET A 250 12.21 -8.34 -2.75
N THR A 251 13.09 -9.03 -3.48
CA THR A 251 13.52 -8.66 -4.84
C THR A 251 13.88 -9.87 -5.67
N GLY A 252 14.07 -9.69 -6.98
CA GLY A 252 14.45 -10.78 -7.89
C GLY A 252 13.29 -11.70 -8.26
N MET A 253 12.05 -11.28 -8.03
CA MET A 253 10.85 -11.99 -8.46
C MET A 253 10.73 -11.96 -9.99
N SER A 254 10.33 -13.09 -10.58
CA SER A 254 10.03 -13.18 -12.01
C SER A 254 8.63 -12.67 -12.37
N GLU A 255 7.71 -12.66 -11.42
CA GLU A 255 6.34 -12.15 -11.52
C GLU A 255 6.05 -11.30 -10.29
N GLY A 256 5.34 -10.18 -10.47
CA GLY A 256 4.98 -9.28 -9.37
C GLY A 256 3.64 -9.67 -8.77
N TRP A 257 3.65 -10.45 -7.70
CA TRP A 257 2.44 -10.76 -6.94
C TRP A 257 2.73 -11.18 -5.49
N TYR A 258 1.73 -11.03 -4.65
CA TYR A 258 1.69 -11.68 -3.34
C TYR A 258 0.27 -12.09 -2.98
N ALA A 259 0.14 -13.06 -2.07
CA ALA A 259 -1.13 -13.45 -1.47
C ALA A 259 -0.97 -13.71 0.02
N LEU A 260 -1.86 -13.16 0.83
CA LEU A 260 -2.00 -13.45 2.25
C LEU A 260 -3.30 -14.24 2.45
N LEU A 261 -3.19 -15.48 2.92
CA LEU A 261 -4.33 -16.37 3.16
C LEU A 261 -4.44 -16.70 4.66
N ASN A 262 -5.58 -16.42 5.25
CA ASN A 262 -5.92 -16.97 6.57
C ASN A 262 -6.37 -18.43 6.39
N GLU A 263 -5.50 -19.38 6.78
CA GLU A 263 -5.72 -20.81 6.57
C GLU A 263 -6.89 -21.35 7.39
N GLU A 264 -7.31 -20.65 8.47
CA GLU A 264 -8.46 -21.06 9.30
C GLU A 264 -9.80 -20.69 8.66
N THR A 265 -9.90 -19.51 8.07
CA THR A 265 -11.14 -19.00 7.47
C THR A 265 -11.25 -19.28 5.97
N GLY A 266 -10.13 -19.56 5.31
CA GLY A 266 -10.04 -19.67 3.86
C GLY A 266 -10.20 -18.32 3.13
N LEU A 267 -10.17 -17.20 3.85
CA LEU A 267 -10.29 -15.86 3.28
C LEU A 267 -8.89 -15.25 3.11
N GLY A 268 -8.60 -14.70 1.95
CA GLY A 268 -7.30 -14.11 1.65
C GLY A 268 -7.39 -12.80 0.89
N TRP A 269 -6.24 -12.15 0.75
CA TRP A 269 -5.99 -10.93 -0.01
C TRP A 269 -4.86 -11.19 -1.01
N ALA A 270 -5.05 -10.82 -2.26
CA ALA A 270 -4.05 -10.98 -3.31
C ALA A 270 -3.83 -9.66 -4.05
N VAL A 271 -2.60 -9.46 -4.50
CA VAL A 271 -2.19 -8.33 -5.33
C VAL A 271 -1.30 -8.84 -6.46
N SER A 272 -1.54 -8.36 -7.67
CA SER A 272 -0.61 -8.47 -8.80
C SER A 272 -0.21 -7.08 -9.29
N TYR A 273 1.06 -6.93 -9.68
CA TYR A 273 1.67 -5.66 -10.07
C TYR A 273 2.80 -5.87 -11.11
N PRO A 274 3.16 -4.84 -11.93
CA PRO A 274 4.24 -4.96 -12.90
C PRO A 274 5.61 -4.98 -12.20
N VAL A 275 6.30 -6.13 -12.22
CA VAL A 275 7.59 -6.32 -11.54
C VAL A 275 8.75 -5.61 -12.23
N ASP A 276 8.60 -5.24 -13.48
CA ASP A 276 9.55 -4.41 -14.23
C ASP A 276 9.63 -2.97 -13.73
N VAL A 277 8.55 -2.46 -13.15
CA VAL A 277 8.49 -1.15 -12.48
C VAL A 277 8.72 -1.32 -10.97
N PHE A 278 7.89 -2.09 -10.30
CA PHE A 278 8.01 -2.35 -8.86
C PHE A 278 8.93 -3.57 -8.61
N LYS A 279 10.22 -3.33 -8.64
CA LYS A 279 11.26 -4.37 -8.53
C LYS A 279 11.41 -4.93 -7.12
N TYR A 280 10.83 -4.25 -6.13
CA TYR A 280 10.90 -4.59 -4.72
C TYR A 280 9.49 -4.70 -4.15
N LEU A 281 9.34 -5.59 -3.16
CA LEU A 281 8.20 -5.63 -2.27
C LEU A 281 8.72 -5.30 -0.87
N TRP A 282 8.32 -4.16 -0.32
CA TRP A 282 8.65 -3.81 1.06
C TRP A 282 7.71 -4.57 1.99
N TYR A 283 8.27 -5.09 3.08
CA TYR A 283 7.52 -5.82 4.10
C TYR A 283 7.72 -5.18 5.45
N TRP A 284 6.86 -4.22 5.76
CA TRP A 284 6.76 -3.62 7.08
C TRP A 284 5.96 -4.55 8.00
N ARG A 285 6.59 -5.01 9.08
CA ARG A 285 6.09 -6.05 9.98
C ARG A 285 5.92 -5.48 11.37
N ASN A 286 4.71 -5.04 11.78
CA ASN A 286 4.43 -4.57 13.13
C ASN A 286 3.49 -5.55 13.84
N TYR A 287 4.07 -6.49 14.56
CA TYR A 287 3.35 -7.55 15.28
C TYR A 287 3.30 -7.27 16.78
N GLY A 288 2.78 -6.10 17.18
CA GLY A 288 2.69 -5.65 18.57
C GLY A 288 3.98 -5.04 19.09
N GLY A 289 4.96 -4.79 18.22
CA GLY A 289 6.20 -4.06 18.52
C GLY A 289 5.99 -2.54 18.45
N GLY A 290 7.11 -1.79 18.49
CA GLY A 290 7.08 -0.32 18.45
C GLY A 290 6.52 0.25 19.75
N TYR A 291 7.34 0.31 20.78
CA TYR A 291 7.00 0.95 22.06
C TYR A 291 7.42 2.43 22.03
N GLY A 292 6.53 3.28 22.51
CA GLY A 292 6.65 4.72 22.37
C GLY A 292 5.87 5.23 21.16
N TYR A 293 6.02 6.53 20.87
CA TYR A 293 5.35 7.18 19.75
C TYR A 293 5.81 6.61 18.40
N PRO A 294 4.91 6.40 17.44
CA PRO A 294 3.45 6.57 17.50
C PRO A 294 2.70 5.28 17.93
N TRP A 295 3.38 4.15 18.02
CA TRP A 295 2.78 2.82 18.05
C TRP A 295 2.28 2.39 19.44
N TYR A 296 3.07 2.65 20.50
CA TYR A 296 2.78 2.28 21.91
C TYR A 296 2.35 0.81 22.07
N GLY A 297 2.90 -0.11 21.24
CA GLY A 297 2.57 -1.53 21.27
C GLY A 297 1.12 -1.87 20.86
N ARG A 298 0.37 -0.90 20.28
CA ARG A 298 -1.06 -1.07 19.95
C ARG A 298 -1.31 -1.68 18.58
N CYS A 299 -0.31 -1.65 17.69
CA CYS A 299 -0.48 -2.01 16.29
C CYS A 299 -0.28 -3.51 16.06
N TYR A 300 -0.99 -4.04 15.08
CA TYR A 300 -0.81 -5.39 14.55
C TYR A 300 -1.19 -5.33 13.07
N ASN A 301 -0.16 -5.21 12.23
CA ASN A 301 -0.33 -5.02 10.80
C ASN A 301 0.88 -5.51 10.02
N ALA A 302 0.66 -5.72 8.73
CA ALA A 302 1.68 -5.99 7.74
C ALA A 302 1.51 -5.01 6.58
N GLY A 303 2.53 -4.19 6.31
CA GLY A 303 2.66 -3.48 5.05
C GLY A 303 3.28 -4.42 4.02
N LEU A 304 2.57 -4.69 2.92
CA LEU A 304 3.06 -5.44 1.76
C LEU A 304 3.00 -4.52 0.56
N GLU A 305 4.13 -3.92 0.25
CA GLU A 305 4.21 -2.63 -0.42
C GLU A 305 5.08 -2.73 -1.68
N PRO A 306 4.48 -2.95 -2.88
CA PRO A 306 5.21 -2.85 -4.14
C PRO A 306 5.94 -1.52 -4.27
N CYS A 307 7.24 -1.54 -4.53
CA CYS A 307 8.10 -0.36 -4.56
C CYS A 307 9.10 -0.42 -5.72
N THR A 308 9.42 0.75 -6.28
CA THR A 308 10.45 0.88 -7.32
C THR A 308 11.85 0.71 -6.77
N SER A 309 12.08 1.02 -5.47
CA SER A 309 13.41 1.10 -4.88
C SER A 309 13.59 0.23 -3.64
N PHE A 310 14.85 0.06 -3.25
CA PHE A 310 15.31 -0.63 -2.04
C PHE A 310 15.81 0.37 -0.99
N GLY A 311 15.46 0.10 0.27
CA GLY A 311 15.78 0.96 1.41
C GLY A 311 14.75 2.07 1.61
N ASN A 312 14.62 2.54 2.85
CA ASN A 312 13.62 3.53 3.24
C ASN A 312 14.19 4.93 3.46
N GLY A 313 15.38 5.22 2.93
CA GLY A 313 16.06 6.51 3.09
C GLY A 313 15.71 7.56 2.04
N GLY A 314 14.64 7.37 1.27
CA GLY A 314 14.16 8.34 0.31
C GLY A 314 14.85 8.28 -1.06
N ILE A 315 14.66 9.34 -1.85
CA ILE A 315 15.19 9.43 -3.23
C ILE A 315 16.72 9.45 -3.22
N ALA A 316 17.37 10.18 -2.28
CA ALA A 316 18.82 10.26 -2.23
C ALA A 316 19.47 8.89 -2.00
N GLN A 317 18.92 8.07 -1.10
CA GLN A 317 19.40 6.70 -0.91
C GLN A 317 19.13 5.84 -2.15
N ALA A 318 17.97 6.00 -2.80
CA ALA A 318 17.65 5.27 -4.02
C ALA A 318 18.59 5.63 -5.19
N GLN A 319 19.04 6.89 -5.28
CA GLN A 319 20.09 7.33 -6.21
C GLN A 319 21.43 6.69 -5.87
N GLU A 320 21.83 6.73 -4.60
CA GLU A 320 23.11 6.20 -4.13
C GLU A 320 23.25 4.70 -4.41
N ASN A 321 22.18 3.93 -4.19
CA ASN A 321 22.18 2.49 -4.39
C ASN A 321 21.74 2.05 -5.80
N GLY A 322 21.43 3.01 -6.70
CA GLY A 322 21.08 2.74 -8.11
C GLY A 322 19.70 2.11 -8.33
N THR A 323 18.77 2.31 -7.38
CA THR A 323 17.42 1.71 -7.46
C THR A 323 16.31 2.74 -7.73
N ALA A 324 16.61 4.03 -7.77
CA ALA A 324 15.63 5.06 -8.11
C ALA A 324 15.00 4.80 -9.49
N LEU A 325 13.71 5.08 -9.63
CA LEU A 325 13.04 5.10 -10.92
C LEU A 325 13.32 6.44 -11.60
N ASN A 326 14.05 6.43 -12.70
CA ASN A 326 14.27 7.62 -13.52
C ASN A 326 13.11 7.83 -14.49
N ILE A 327 12.57 9.05 -14.55
CA ILE A 327 11.55 9.47 -15.53
C ILE A 327 12.12 10.66 -16.30
N ALA A 328 12.33 10.47 -17.60
CA ALA A 328 12.86 11.52 -18.47
C ALA A 328 11.91 12.73 -18.55
N ALA A 329 12.46 13.89 -18.93
CA ALA A 329 11.68 15.10 -19.13
C ALA A 329 10.51 14.86 -20.10
N GLY A 330 9.29 15.15 -19.68
CA GLY A 330 8.05 14.93 -20.45
C GLY A 330 7.58 13.47 -20.55
N GLU A 331 8.29 12.52 -19.96
CA GLU A 331 7.92 11.09 -19.99
C GLU A 331 6.79 10.79 -18.99
N THR A 332 6.01 9.75 -19.33
CA THR A 332 4.98 9.16 -18.47
C THR A 332 5.27 7.67 -18.27
N VAL A 333 5.36 7.24 -17.03
CA VAL A 333 5.37 5.82 -16.65
C VAL A 333 3.98 5.43 -16.17
N SER A 334 3.45 4.30 -16.67
CA SER A 334 2.11 3.81 -16.34
C SER A 334 2.18 2.37 -15.83
N VAL A 335 1.32 2.06 -14.88
CA VAL A 335 1.21 0.74 -14.25
C VAL A 335 -0.25 0.32 -14.11
N THR A 336 -0.48 -0.99 -14.03
CA THR A 336 -1.77 -1.57 -13.62
C THR A 336 -1.53 -2.52 -12.48
N ILE A 337 -2.27 -2.33 -11.38
CA ILE A 337 -2.26 -3.18 -10.20
C ILE A 337 -3.66 -3.77 -10.04
N ASN A 338 -3.75 -5.06 -9.79
CA ASN A 338 -5.00 -5.72 -9.48
C ASN A 338 -4.96 -6.28 -8.07
N ALA A 339 -5.94 -5.92 -7.25
CA ALA A 339 -5.96 -6.31 -5.84
C ALA A 339 -7.37 -6.64 -5.37
N GLY A 340 -7.50 -7.65 -4.53
CA GLY A 340 -8.80 -7.98 -3.97
C GLY A 340 -8.80 -9.20 -3.06
N PRO A 341 -9.94 -9.42 -2.37
CA PRO A 341 -10.15 -10.61 -1.59
C PRO A 341 -10.35 -11.84 -2.49
N PHE A 342 -9.93 -12.97 -1.97
CA PHE A 342 -10.22 -14.29 -2.56
C PHE A 342 -10.59 -15.28 -1.46
N THR A 343 -11.21 -16.39 -1.86
CA THR A 343 -11.49 -17.51 -0.97
C THR A 343 -10.90 -18.78 -1.53
N GLY A 344 -10.32 -19.61 -0.65
CA GLY A 344 -9.74 -20.89 -1.05
C GLY A 344 -9.03 -21.58 0.10
N THR A 345 -8.56 -22.77 -0.20
CA THR A 345 -7.78 -23.62 0.73
C THR A 345 -6.62 -24.24 -0.03
N GLY A 346 -5.54 -24.53 0.67
CA GLY A 346 -4.33 -25.07 0.08
C GLY A 346 -3.25 -24.00 -0.12
N LYS A 347 -2.19 -24.37 -0.81
CA LYS A 347 -1.08 -23.49 -1.08
C LYS A 347 -1.38 -22.61 -2.29
N VAL A 348 -1.26 -21.30 -2.14
CA VAL A 348 -1.30 -20.39 -3.28
C VAL A 348 -0.02 -20.56 -4.09
N THR A 349 -0.17 -20.84 -5.39
CA THR A 349 0.94 -21.05 -6.30
C THR A 349 1.15 -19.90 -7.28
N ARG A 350 0.12 -19.12 -7.54
CA ARG A 350 0.18 -17.95 -8.44
C ARG A 350 -0.98 -16.99 -8.21
N VAL A 351 -0.72 -15.72 -8.46
CA VAL A 351 -1.71 -14.68 -8.74
C VAL A 351 -1.40 -14.14 -10.13
N ASP A 352 -2.36 -14.24 -11.06
CA ASP A 352 -2.14 -13.76 -12.43
C ASP A 352 -2.29 -12.23 -12.56
N GLY A 353 -2.03 -11.71 -13.77
CA GLY A 353 -2.12 -10.29 -14.06
C GLY A 353 -3.53 -9.68 -13.91
N GLU A 354 -4.57 -10.50 -13.76
CA GLU A 354 -5.96 -10.08 -13.52
C GLU A 354 -6.36 -10.23 -12.04
N GLY A 355 -5.44 -10.66 -11.18
CA GLY A 355 -5.69 -10.88 -9.75
C GLY A 355 -6.34 -12.22 -9.43
N THR A 356 -6.38 -13.18 -10.37
CA THR A 356 -6.93 -14.52 -10.16
C THR A 356 -5.94 -15.39 -9.41
N VAL A 357 -6.38 -16.04 -8.33
CA VAL A 357 -5.54 -16.88 -7.48
C VAL A 357 -5.63 -18.34 -7.87
N THR A 358 -4.48 -19.00 -8.02
CA THR A 358 -4.34 -20.45 -8.30
C THR A 358 -3.81 -21.16 -7.06
N PHE A 359 -4.36 -22.33 -6.79
CA PHE A 359 -4.01 -23.20 -5.66
C PHE A 359 -3.43 -24.55 -6.13
N GLU A 360 -2.60 -25.14 -5.25
CA GLU A 360 -2.15 -26.53 -5.31
C GLU A 360 -2.90 -27.35 -4.26
#